data_a1d101fba1021d4346f3de9fde90672c
#
_entry.id   a1d101fba1021d4346f3de9fde90672c
#
_cell.length_a   1.000
_cell.length_b   1.000
_cell.length_c   1.000
_cell.angle_alpha   90.00
_cell.angle_beta   90.00
_cell.angle_gamma   90.00
#
_symmetry.space_group_name_H-M   'P 1'
#
loop_
_entity.id
_entity.type
_entity.pdbx_description
1 polymer ?
#
loop_
_entity_poly.entity_id
_entity_poly.type
_entity_poly.pdbx_seq_one_letter_code
_entity_poly.pdbx_strand_id
1 'polypeptide(L)'
;PQEKHYNIMVLRTRDAAVYWDRVVSGISEEASLNNCQTRVAVVTEREEENGILPLGLDENIDAIFCIKMLPPEYMQKLVNLGYRIFQLDHYCGIEQRPMGDIVRVDGVQPVSLLTSHLIGQGMTRIGFLSEHSSTYESMHDRYAGFLAAMEQAGIPLEEDLVRPNMESDHFYYPENFDKIVASYDTLPEAIVCGNDMIAKRLTESFRKIGVRVPEDVALTGFDDDEDRMLYPFFSTVHVDTKWLGRRMVHEFLWREEHPEAPKERILVSGEVVVRRSSCKRQG
;
A
#
# COMPACT_ATOMS: atom_id res chain seq x y z
N PRO A 1 17.09 -37.37 5.98
CA PRO A 1 16.98 -36.35 4.94
C PRO A 1 17.69 -35.11 5.44
N GLN A 2 18.63 -34.56 4.64
CA GLN A 2 19.24 -33.28 4.95
C GLN A 2 18.11 -32.23 4.90
N GLU A 3 17.94 -31.45 5.96
CA GLU A 3 17.02 -30.32 5.95
C GLU A 3 17.47 -29.34 4.85
N LYS A 4 16.56 -29.03 3.94
CA LYS A 4 16.82 -28.05 2.87
C LYS A 4 17.02 -26.68 3.48
N HIS A 5 18.10 -26.01 3.13
CA HIS A 5 18.34 -24.61 3.50
C HIS A 5 18.13 -23.74 2.26
N TYR A 6 17.46 -22.61 2.45
CA TYR A 6 17.16 -21.69 1.37
C TYR A 6 17.72 -20.29 1.65
N ASN A 7 18.08 -19.58 0.61
CA ASN A 7 18.55 -18.20 0.65
C ASN A 7 17.57 -17.30 -0.09
N ILE A 8 16.99 -16.35 0.63
CA ILE A 8 16.01 -15.38 0.11
C ILE A 8 16.67 -14.01 0.07
N MET A 9 16.64 -13.36 -1.09
CA MET A 9 17.01 -11.95 -1.23
C MET A 9 15.75 -11.08 -1.18
N VAL A 10 15.69 -10.14 -0.25
CA VAL A 10 14.59 -9.15 -0.14
C VAL A 10 15.05 -7.85 -0.78
N LEU A 11 14.35 -7.42 -1.82
CA LEU A 11 14.56 -6.15 -2.48
C LEU A 11 13.60 -5.10 -1.96
N ARG A 12 14.14 -3.99 -1.46
CA ARG A 12 13.36 -2.86 -0.91
C ARG A 12 13.84 -1.51 -1.45
N THR A 13 13.03 -0.48 -1.21
CA THR A 13 13.45 0.90 -1.44
C THR A 13 14.35 1.42 -0.32
N ARG A 14 14.96 2.58 -0.55
CA ARG A 14 15.65 3.36 0.49
C ARG A 14 14.67 3.99 1.49
N ASP A 15 13.40 4.05 1.17
CA ASP A 15 12.38 4.62 2.03
C ASP A 15 12.34 3.87 3.39
N ALA A 16 12.48 4.64 4.47
CA ALA A 16 12.52 4.15 5.84
C ALA A 16 11.14 4.12 6.51
N ALA A 17 10.06 3.96 5.74
CA ALA A 17 8.73 3.83 6.31
C ALA A 17 8.63 2.59 7.20
N VAL A 18 8.04 2.76 8.38
CA VAL A 18 7.83 1.68 9.37
C VAL A 18 7.08 0.50 8.77
N TYR A 19 6.19 0.75 7.83
CA TYR A 19 5.47 -0.28 7.07
C TYR A 19 6.44 -1.32 6.47
N TRP A 20 7.43 -0.88 5.72
CA TRP A 20 8.39 -1.77 5.04
C TRP A 20 9.31 -2.49 6.02
N ASP A 21 9.73 -1.83 7.10
CA ASP A 21 10.56 -2.45 8.13
C ASP A 21 9.82 -3.60 8.84
N ARG A 22 8.52 -3.44 9.06
CA ARG A 22 7.67 -4.51 9.64
C ARG A 22 7.49 -5.68 8.68
N VAL A 23 7.32 -5.43 7.39
CA VAL A 23 7.26 -6.49 6.36
C VAL A 23 8.56 -7.28 6.36
N VAL A 24 9.72 -6.61 6.30
CA VAL A 24 11.05 -7.25 6.36
C VAL A 24 11.22 -8.06 7.64
N SER A 25 10.80 -7.51 8.78
CA SER A 25 10.82 -8.23 10.06
C SER A 25 10.00 -9.52 10.00
N GLY A 26 8.79 -9.46 9.43
CA GLY A 26 7.94 -10.63 9.23
C GLY A 26 8.58 -11.69 8.33
N ILE A 27 9.19 -11.27 7.23
CA ILE A 27 9.94 -12.17 6.34
C ILE A 27 11.08 -12.84 7.11
N SER A 28 11.90 -12.06 7.81
CA SER A 28 13.10 -12.56 8.49
C SER A 28 12.77 -13.50 9.65
N GLU A 29 11.75 -13.17 10.44
CA GLU A 29 11.27 -14.02 11.53
C GLU A 29 10.78 -15.37 11.00
N GLU A 30 9.91 -15.37 9.99
CA GLU A 30 9.32 -16.60 9.44
C GLU A 30 10.36 -17.44 8.68
N ALA A 31 11.23 -16.79 7.91
CA ALA A 31 12.33 -17.44 7.21
C ALA A 31 13.24 -18.21 8.19
N SER A 32 13.61 -17.57 9.30
CA SER A 32 14.45 -18.18 10.33
C SER A 32 13.82 -19.44 10.96
N LEU A 33 12.48 -19.44 11.11
CA LEU A 33 11.76 -20.60 11.65
C LEU A 33 11.69 -21.78 10.65
N ASN A 34 11.96 -21.52 9.37
CA ASN A 34 11.82 -22.49 8.28
C ASN A 34 13.15 -22.78 7.54
N ASN A 35 14.28 -22.69 8.23
CA ASN A 35 15.62 -22.94 7.66
C ASN A 35 15.94 -22.07 6.43
N CYS A 36 15.40 -20.86 6.35
CA CYS A 36 15.70 -19.90 5.30
C CYS A 36 16.57 -18.78 5.86
N GLN A 37 17.58 -18.40 5.11
CA GLN A 37 18.38 -17.18 5.39
C GLN A 37 17.88 -16.03 4.53
N THR A 38 17.81 -14.83 5.11
CA THR A 38 17.40 -13.63 4.39
C THR A 38 18.57 -12.67 4.23
N ARG A 39 18.68 -12.08 3.04
CA ARG A 39 19.56 -10.94 2.74
C ARG A 39 18.69 -9.80 2.26
N VAL A 40 18.91 -8.59 2.76
CA VAL A 40 18.16 -7.40 2.36
C VAL A 40 19.04 -6.53 1.50
N ALA A 41 18.57 -6.19 0.31
CA ALA A 41 19.24 -5.26 -0.58
C ALA A 41 18.30 -4.06 -0.88
N VAL A 42 18.89 -2.87 -0.84
CA VAL A 42 18.22 -1.64 -1.24
C VAL A 42 18.49 -1.41 -2.72
N VAL A 43 17.45 -1.27 -3.52
CA VAL A 43 17.56 -0.85 -4.92
C VAL A 43 17.26 0.64 -5.00
N THR A 44 18.23 1.41 -5.47
CA THR A 44 18.10 2.85 -5.66
C THR A 44 17.46 3.18 -7.02
N GLU A 45 16.86 4.36 -7.17
CA GLU A 45 16.30 4.81 -8.46
C GLU A 45 17.35 4.75 -9.58
N ARG A 46 18.59 5.16 -9.28
CA ARG A 46 19.69 5.09 -10.26
C ARG A 46 19.99 3.66 -10.70
N GLU A 47 19.93 2.70 -9.79
CA GLU A 47 20.14 1.28 -10.13
C GLU A 47 19.00 0.75 -10.96
N GLU A 48 17.75 1.14 -10.69
CA GLU A 48 16.57 0.80 -11.49
C GLU A 48 16.69 1.33 -12.91
N GLU A 49 16.92 2.63 -13.06
CA GLU A 49 17.03 3.32 -14.35
C GLU A 49 18.15 2.73 -15.23
N ASN A 50 19.27 2.36 -14.62
CA ASN A 50 20.40 1.78 -15.34
C ASN A 50 20.37 0.25 -15.39
N GLY A 51 19.35 -0.38 -14.81
CA GLY A 51 19.22 -1.83 -14.73
C GLY A 51 20.38 -2.50 -14.02
N ILE A 52 20.96 -1.85 -13.01
CA ILE A 52 22.06 -2.38 -12.19
C ILE A 52 21.45 -3.31 -11.15
N LEU A 53 21.91 -4.55 -11.13
CA LEU A 53 21.42 -5.54 -10.18
C LEU A 53 22.05 -5.35 -8.80
N PRO A 54 21.34 -5.70 -7.71
CA PRO A 54 21.88 -5.58 -6.36
C PRO A 54 23.11 -6.43 -6.16
N LEU A 55 24.02 -5.94 -5.34
CA LEU A 55 25.17 -6.73 -4.91
C LEU A 55 24.72 -7.95 -4.11
N GLY A 56 25.40 -9.09 -4.32
CA GLY A 56 25.12 -10.34 -3.62
C GLY A 56 24.03 -11.20 -4.27
N LEU A 57 23.54 -10.83 -5.45
CA LEU A 57 22.82 -11.77 -6.32
C LEU A 57 23.82 -12.76 -6.88
N ASP A 58 23.73 -14.01 -6.45
CA ASP A 58 24.57 -15.12 -6.86
C ASP A 58 23.73 -16.39 -7.05
N GLU A 59 24.34 -17.45 -7.54
CA GLU A 59 23.71 -18.76 -7.79
C GLU A 59 23.14 -19.45 -6.53
N ASN A 60 23.47 -18.94 -5.33
CA ASN A 60 22.98 -19.50 -4.08
C ASN A 60 21.65 -18.85 -3.64
N ILE A 61 21.14 -17.86 -4.37
CA ILE A 61 19.84 -17.26 -4.07
C ILE A 61 18.72 -18.09 -4.68
N ASP A 62 17.86 -18.65 -3.84
CA ASP A 62 16.72 -19.49 -4.24
C ASP A 62 15.49 -18.69 -4.67
N ALA A 63 15.28 -17.53 -4.06
CA ALA A 63 14.14 -16.65 -4.36
C ALA A 63 14.45 -15.18 -4.11
N ILE A 64 13.76 -14.31 -4.85
CA ILE A 64 13.78 -12.85 -4.66
C ILE A 64 12.39 -12.39 -4.23
N PHE A 65 12.34 -11.72 -3.09
CA PHE A 65 11.12 -11.08 -2.57
C PHE A 65 11.18 -9.58 -2.87
N CYS A 66 10.34 -9.13 -3.78
CA CYS A 66 10.22 -7.71 -4.14
C CYS A 66 9.13 -7.08 -3.29
N ILE A 67 9.51 -6.37 -2.23
CA ILE A 67 8.59 -5.57 -1.42
C ILE A 67 8.50 -4.12 -1.90
N LYS A 68 9.20 -3.82 -2.96
CA LYS A 68 9.14 -2.58 -3.73
C LYS A 68 8.57 -2.86 -5.11
N MET A 69 7.82 -1.89 -5.65
CA MET A 69 7.43 -1.89 -7.07
C MET A 69 8.66 -1.57 -7.93
N LEU A 70 9.19 -2.60 -8.59
CA LEU A 70 10.31 -2.47 -9.54
C LEU A 70 9.79 -2.38 -10.96
N PRO A 71 10.42 -1.60 -11.86
CA PRO A 71 10.02 -1.52 -13.26
C PRO A 71 9.96 -2.90 -13.94
N PRO A 72 9.00 -3.15 -14.84
CA PRO A 72 8.84 -4.44 -15.51
C PRO A 72 10.11 -4.94 -16.19
N GLU A 73 10.88 -4.03 -16.80
CA GLU A 73 12.14 -4.36 -17.47
C GLU A 73 13.21 -4.84 -16.47
N TYR A 74 13.24 -4.23 -15.28
CA TYR A 74 14.15 -4.64 -14.22
C TYR A 74 13.77 -6.03 -13.68
N MET A 75 12.48 -6.24 -13.44
CA MET A 75 11.94 -7.54 -13.02
C MET A 75 12.22 -8.64 -14.05
N GLN A 76 12.07 -8.32 -15.35
CA GLN A 76 12.34 -9.27 -16.42
C GLN A 76 13.81 -9.71 -16.46
N LYS A 77 14.75 -8.82 -16.13
CA LYS A 77 16.16 -9.21 -15.98
C LYS A 77 16.36 -10.28 -14.91
N LEU A 78 15.73 -10.12 -13.75
CA LEU A 78 15.79 -11.09 -12.66
C LEU A 78 15.23 -12.45 -13.07
N VAL A 79 14.08 -12.43 -13.76
CA VAL A 79 13.45 -13.66 -14.29
C VAL A 79 14.35 -14.34 -15.33
N ASN A 80 14.94 -13.59 -16.24
CA ASN A 80 15.83 -14.12 -17.29
C ASN A 80 17.12 -14.73 -16.71
N LEU A 81 17.53 -14.31 -15.53
CA LEU A 81 18.64 -14.92 -14.79
C LEU A 81 18.24 -16.20 -14.04
N GLY A 82 16.97 -16.57 -14.10
CA GLY A 82 16.46 -17.81 -13.50
C GLY A 82 15.96 -17.66 -12.07
N TYR A 83 15.91 -16.46 -11.51
CA TYR A 83 15.39 -16.26 -10.16
C TYR A 83 13.89 -16.40 -10.09
N ARG A 84 13.41 -17.03 -9.03
CA ARG A 84 11.98 -17.07 -8.69
C ARG A 84 11.59 -15.80 -7.93
N ILE A 85 10.52 -15.16 -8.40
CA ILE A 85 10.08 -13.86 -7.90
C ILE A 85 8.80 -14.01 -7.09
N PHE A 86 8.77 -13.35 -5.93
CA PHE A 86 7.60 -13.15 -5.08
C PHE A 86 7.42 -11.65 -4.88
N GLN A 87 6.23 -11.14 -5.10
CA GLN A 87 5.96 -9.70 -5.12
C GLN A 87 4.97 -9.32 -4.02
N LEU A 88 5.23 -8.16 -3.41
CA LEU A 88 4.23 -7.46 -2.62
C LEU A 88 3.66 -6.35 -3.49
N ASP A 89 2.41 -6.54 -3.97
CA ASP A 89 1.75 -5.68 -4.95
C ASP A 89 2.21 -5.87 -6.41
N HIS A 90 1.51 -5.20 -7.35
CA HIS A 90 1.73 -5.34 -8.79
C HIS A 90 1.29 -4.07 -9.54
N TYR A 91 1.81 -3.91 -10.76
CA TYR A 91 1.37 -2.85 -11.68
C TYR A 91 -0.03 -3.14 -12.25
N CYS A 92 -0.85 -2.09 -12.39
CA CYS A 92 -2.11 -2.15 -13.12
C CYS A 92 -1.89 -2.44 -14.61
N GLY A 93 -2.92 -3.04 -15.23
CA GLY A 93 -2.99 -3.22 -16.68
C GLY A 93 -3.04 -4.68 -17.13
N ILE A 94 -3.82 -4.92 -18.18
CA ILE A 94 -4.06 -6.26 -18.75
C ILE A 94 -2.77 -6.86 -19.33
N GLU A 95 -1.86 -6.03 -19.81
CA GLU A 95 -0.60 -6.45 -20.42
C GLU A 95 0.46 -6.80 -19.39
N GLN A 96 0.29 -6.36 -18.14
CA GLN A 96 1.23 -6.64 -17.06
C GLN A 96 0.99 -8.04 -16.48
N ARG A 97 1.73 -9.01 -17.00
CA ARG A 97 1.68 -10.39 -16.49
C ARG A 97 2.50 -10.51 -15.20
N PRO A 98 1.97 -11.18 -14.17
CA PRO A 98 2.76 -11.48 -12.97
C PRO A 98 4.03 -12.26 -13.33
N MET A 99 5.16 -11.75 -12.88
CA MET A 99 6.45 -12.44 -13.07
C MET A 99 6.70 -13.49 -11.98
N GLY A 100 5.96 -13.42 -10.90
CA GLY A 100 5.96 -14.37 -9.79
C GLY A 100 4.61 -14.43 -9.08
N ASP A 101 4.58 -15.04 -7.91
CA ASP A 101 3.43 -15.02 -7.03
C ASP A 101 3.32 -13.65 -6.36
N ILE A 102 2.09 -13.20 -6.12
CA ILE A 102 1.80 -11.88 -5.58
C ILE A 102 1.04 -12.02 -4.26
N VAL A 103 1.53 -11.36 -3.21
CA VAL A 103 0.80 -11.15 -1.97
C VAL A 103 0.41 -9.68 -1.91
N ARG A 104 -0.84 -9.39 -1.57
CA ARG A 104 -1.37 -8.04 -1.60
C ARG A 104 -2.48 -7.87 -0.55
N VAL A 105 -2.66 -6.66 -0.04
CA VAL A 105 -3.79 -6.33 0.83
C VAL A 105 -5.02 -6.02 0.00
N ASP A 106 -6.19 -6.51 0.42
CA ASP A 106 -7.47 -6.08 -0.16
C ASP A 106 -7.71 -4.60 0.14
N GLY A 107 -7.86 -3.80 -0.89
CA GLY A 107 -8.21 -2.39 -0.79
C GLY A 107 -9.67 -2.09 -1.08
N VAL A 108 -10.36 -2.94 -1.83
CA VAL A 108 -11.73 -2.66 -2.32
C VAL A 108 -12.73 -2.67 -1.18
N GLN A 109 -12.86 -3.80 -0.49
CA GLN A 109 -13.88 -3.96 0.54
C GLN A 109 -13.68 -2.99 1.71
N PRO A 110 -12.49 -2.89 2.34
CA PRO A 110 -12.35 -2.04 3.52
C PRO A 110 -12.48 -0.54 3.21
N VAL A 111 -12.02 -0.05 2.05
CA VAL A 111 -12.22 1.35 1.66
C VAL A 111 -13.70 1.62 1.33
N SER A 112 -14.39 0.67 0.72
CA SER A 112 -15.86 0.79 0.53
C SER A 112 -16.60 0.90 1.86
N LEU A 113 -16.20 0.13 2.88
CA LEU A 113 -16.77 0.21 4.22
C LEU A 113 -16.49 1.55 4.91
N LEU A 114 -15.26 2.08 4.82
CA LEU A 114 -14.92 3.40 5.37
C LEU A 114 -15.70 4.52 4.68
N THR A 115 -15.82 4.45 3.34
CA THR A 115 -16.61 5.42 2.58
C THR A 115 -18.09 5.35 2.96
N SER A 116 -18.65 4.15 3.09
CA SER A 116 -20.02 3.93 3.54
C SER A 116 -20.26 4.44 4.96
N HIS A 117 -19.26 4.33 5.84
CA HIS A 117 -19.29 4.90 7.18
C HIS A 117 -19.45 6.44 7.15
N LEU A 118 -18.73 7.14 6.26
CA LEU A 118 -18.89 8.58 6.07
C LEU A 118 -20.28 8.94 5.53
N ILE A 119 -20.74 8.21 4.51
CA ILE A 119 -22.09 8.37 3.93
C ILE A 119 -23.17 8.15 4.97
N GLY A 120 -23.01 7.13 5.82
CA GLY A 120 -23.96 6.82 6.91
C GLY A 120 -24.08 7.92 7.96
N GLN A 121 -23.12 8.85 8.04
CA GLN A 121 -23.20 10.07 8.85
C GLN A 121 -23.84 11.26 8.13
N GLY A 122 -24.38 11.06 6.93
CA GLY A 122 -25.04 12.07 6.11
C GLY A 122 -24.13 12.90 5.23
N MET A 123 -22.85 12.52 5.10
CA MET A 123 -21.93 13.22 4.20
C MET A 123 -22.15 12.79 2.75
N THR A 124 -22.24 13.76 1.85
CA THR A 124 -22.48 13.52 0.41
C THR A 124 -21.40 14.14 -0.48
N ARG A 125 -20.73 15.20 -0.01
CA ARG A 125 -19.60 15.81 -0.69
C ARG A 125 -18.29 15.18 -0.22
N ILE A 126 -17.98 13.99 -0.75
CA ILE A 126 -16.83 13.18 -0.32
C ILE A 126 -15.80 13.16 -1.45
N GLY A 127 -14.57 13.58 -1.12
CA GLY A 127 -13.43 13.51 -2.02
C GLY A 127 -12.61 12.23 -1.85
N PHE A 128 -11.76 11.97 -2.84
CA PHE A 128 -10.74 10.95 -2.78
C PHE A 128 -9.39 11.56 -3.13
N LEU A 129 -8.36 11.28 -2.33
CA LEU A 129 -7.01 11.75 -2.58
C LEU A 129 -6.00 10.61 -2.44
N SER A 130 -5.30 10.33 -3.51
CA SER A 130 -4.26 9.31 -3.56
C SER A 130 -3.23 9.61 -4.64
N GLU A 131 -2.17 8.83 -4.66
CA GLU A 131 -1.19 8.76 -5.73
C GLU A 131 -1.31 7.41 -6.45
N HIS A 132 -0.84 7.35 -7.69
CA HIS A 132 -0.60 6.11 -8.43
C HIS A 132 -1.79 5.13 -8.54
N SER A 133 -3.05 5.57 -8.42
CA SER A 133 -4.21 4.66 -8.53
C SER A 133 -4.38 4.07 -9.93
N SER A 134 -3.78 4.65 -10.95
CA SER A 134 -3.71 4.06 -12.31
C SER A 134 -2.47 3.19 -12.52
N THR A 135 -1.53 3.18 -11.58
CA THR A 135 -0.22 2.53 -11.74
C THR A 135 -0.11 1.26 -10.92
N TYR A 136 -0.54 1.29 -9.63
CA TYR A 136 -0.39 0.17 -8.71
C TYR A 136 -1.74 -0.44 -8.34
N GLU A 137 -1.84 -1.77 -8.37
CA GLU A 137 -3.10 -2.49 -8.09
C GLU A 137 -3.62 -2.19 -6.67
N SER A 138 -2.76 -2.06 -5.66
CA SER A 138 -3.19 -1.72 -4.31
C SER A 138 -3.86 -0.35 -4.23
N MET A 139 -3.33 0.66 -4.94
CA MET A 139 -3.90 2.00 -4.99
C MET A 139 -5.17 2.04 -5.85
N HIS A 140 -5.19 1.27 -6.94
CA HIS A 140 -6.37 1.08 -7.78
C HIS A 140 -7.54 0.50 -6.98
N ASP A 141 -7.30 -0.54 -6.19
CA ASP A 141 -8.31 -1.19 -5.37
C ASP A 141 -8.91 -0.23 -4.33
N ARG A 142 -8.07 0.60 -3.69
CA ARG A 142 -8.55 1.62 -2.74
C ARG A 142 -9.48 2.62 -3.43
N TYR A 143 -9.11 3.06 -4.63
CA TYR A 143 -9.97 3.94 -5.43
C TYR A 143 -11.25 3.24 -5.89
N ALA A 144 -11.17 2.00 -6.36
CA ALA A 144 -12.34 1.21 -6.74
C ALA A 144 -13.32 1.00 -5.56
N GLY A 145 -12.79 0.80 -4.34
CA GLY A 145 -13.60 0.71 -3.13
C GLY A 145 -14.37 2.00 -2.83
N PHE A 146 -13.73 3.16 -2.98
CA PHE A 146 -14.38 4.46 -2.86
C PHE A 146 -15.49 4.62 -3.90
N LEU A 147 -15.20 4.36 -5.18
CA LEU A 147 -16.17 4.46 -6.27
C LEU A 147 -17.39 3.56 -6.04
N ALA A 148 -17.16 2.30 -5.64
CA ALA A 148 -18.22 1.34 -5.39
C ALA A 148 -19.19 1.82 -4.29
N ALA A 149 -18.70 2.41 -3.21
CA ALA A 149 -19.55 2.94 -2.14
C ALA A 149 -20.36 4.17 -2.57
N MET A 150 -19.74 5.09 -3.32
CA MET A 150 -20.43 6.27 -3.86
C MET A 150 -21.54 5.87 -4.84
N GLU A 151 -21.24 4.94 -5.76
CA GLU A 151 -22.21 4.40 -6.72
C GLU A 151 -23.37 3.68 -6.01
N GLN A 152 -23.08 2.81 -5.05
CA GLN A 152 -24.10 2.10 -4.27
C GLN A 152 -25.03 3.04 -3.54
N ALA A 153 -24.52 4.17 -3.05
CA ALA A 153 -25.31 5.19 -2.38
C ALA A 153 -26.04 6.14 -3.34
N GLY A 154 -25.78 6.06 -4.65
CA GLY A 154 -26.34 6.97 -5.64
C GLY A 154 -25.82 8.41 -5.52
N ILE A 155 -24.62 8.60 -4.95
CA ILE A 155 -24.02 9.93 -4.76
C ILE A 155 -23.13 10.23 -5.98
N PRO A 156 -23.38 11.31 -6.71
CA PRO A 156 -22.54 11.68 -7.86
C PRO A 156 -21.16 12.13 -7.41
N LEU A 157 -20.15 11.84 -8.23
CA LEU A 157 -18.77 12.29 -8.01
C LEU A 157 -18.64 13.75 -8.44
N GLU A 158 -17.98 14.56 -7.62
CA GLU A 158 -17.51 15.89 -7.99
C GLU A 158 -16.04 15.76 -8.45
N GLU A 159 -15.77 16.02 -9.73
CA GLU A 159 -14.46 15.76 -10.36
C GLU A 159 -13.32 16.52 -9.68
N ASP A 160 -13.56 17.72 -9.19
CA ASP A 160 -12.58 18.56 -8.47
C ASP A 160 -12.21 18.01 -7.08
N LEU A 161 -13.06 17.14 -6.51
CA LEU A 161 -12.82 16.47 -5.23
C LEU A 161 -12.14 15.11 -5.38
N VAL A 162 -12.12 14.53 -6.59
CA VAL A 162 -11.62 13.17 -6.83
C VAL A 162 -10.27 13.21 -7.53
N ARG A 163 -9.21 12.95 -6.78
CA ARG A 163 -7.81 13.08 -7.21
C ARG A 163 -7.03 11.79 -6.95
N PRO A 164 -7.24 10.74 -7.76
CA PRO A 164 -6.67 9.41 -7.52
C PRO A 164 -5.21 9.26 -7.96
N ASN A 165 -4.71 10.17 -8.81
CA ASN A 165 -3.40 10.07 -9.43
C ASN A 165 -2.59 11.36 -9.24
N MET A 166 -2.35 11.73 -7.99
CA MET A 166 -1.46 12.84 -7.68
C MET A 166 -0.02 12.39 -7.86
N GLU A 167 0.56 12.76 -9.00
CA GLU A 167 1.94 12.42 -9.32
C GLU A 167 2.84 13.63 -9.18
N SER A 168 3.83 13.53 -8.29
CA SER A 168 4.98 14.43 -8.25
C SER A 168 6.12 13.71 -7.52
N ASP A 169 7.35 13.96 -7.93
CA ASP A 169 8.56 13.41 -7.30
C ASP A 169 8.66 13.70 -5.80
N HIS A 170 7.81 14.60 -5.31
CA HIS A 170 7.80 15.05 -3.93
C HIS A 170 6.37 15.15 -3.38
N PHE A 171 5.50 14.23 -3.79
CA PHE A 171 4.08 14.27 -3.40
C PHE A 171 3.88 14.48 -1.90
N TYR A 172 4.63 13.78 -1.05
CA TYR A 172 4.49 13.86 0.42
C TYR A 172 5.11 15.09 1.07
N TYR A 173 5.65 16.04 0.31
CA TYR A 173 6.15 17.30 0.88
C TYR A 173 4.99 18.19 1.34
N PRO A 174 5.10 18.83 2.53
CA PRO A 174 4.02 19.62 3.11
C PRO A 174 3.47 20.69 2.17
N GLU A 175 4.34 21.33 1.37
CA GLU A 175 3.97 22.40 0.46
C GLU A 175 3.00 21.96 -0.64
N ASN A 176 3.05 20.69 -1.05
CA ASN A 176 2.11 20.16 -2.03
C ASN A 176 0.71 20.01 -1.43
N PHE A 177 0.63 19.60 -0.17
CA PHE A 177 -0.66 19.51 0.54
C PHE A 177 -1.25 20.89 0.83
N ASP A 178 -0.42 21.90 1.10
CA ASP A 178 -0.89 23.29 1.21
C ASP A 178 -1.51 23.77 -0.11
N LYS A 179 -0.91 23.45 -1.26
CA LYS A 179 -1.47 23.74 -2.60
C LYS A 179 -2.77 22.98 -2.86
N ILE A 180 -2.82 21.68 -2.50
CA ILE A 180 -4.02 20.86 -2.65
C ILE A 180 -5.18 21.48 -1.85
N VAL A 181 -4.95 21.81 -0.59
CA VAL A 181 -5.95 22.43 0.28
C VAL A 181 -6.40 23.80 -0.26
N ALA A 182 -5.47 24.63 -0.73
CA ALA A 182 -5.77 25.92 -1.33
C ALA A 182 -6.52 25.85 -2.66
N SER A 183 -6.49 24.73 -3.34
CA SER A 183 -7.16 24.51 -4.65
C SER A 183 -8.63 24.12 -4.54
N TYR A 184 -9.17 23.89 -3.36
CA TYR A 184 -10.60 23.64 -3.17
C TYR A 184 -11.36 24.96 -3.11
N ASP A 185 -12.23 25.22 -4.08
CA ASP A 185 -13.14 26.39 -4.03
C ASP A 185 -14.10 26.28 -2.84
N THR A 186 -14.59 25.07 -2.57
CA THR A 186 -15.38 24.72 -1.39
C THR A 186 -14.85 23.42 -0.82
N LEU A 187 -14.54 23.41 0.47
CA LEU A 187 -14.02 22.21 1.13
C LEU A 187 -15.03 21.04 1.05
N PRO A 188 -14.55 19.82 0.80
CA PRO A 188 -15.40 18.63 0.92
C PRO A 188 -15.83 18.41 2.36
N GLU A 189 -16.89 17.65 2.59
CA GLU A 189 -17.30 17.23 3.93
C GLU A 189 -16.39 16.15 4.50
N ALA A 190 -15.83 15.33 3.60
CA ALA A 190 -14.84 14.31 3.95
C ALA A 190 -13.88 14.03 2.78
N ILE A 191 -12.71 13.48 3.10
CA ILE A 191 -11.76 12.96 2.12
C ILE A 191 -11.35 11.55 2.52
N VAL A 192 -11.54 10.60 1.61
CA VAL A 192 -10.98 9.26 1.70
C VAL A 192 -9.56 9.32 1.16
N CYS A 193 -8.58 9.12 2.03
CA CYS A 193 -7.17 9.20 1.67
C CYS A 193 -6.62 7.83 1.30
N GLY A 194 -5.76 7.78 0.30
CA GLY A 194 -5.12 6.55 -0.15
C GLY A 194 -4.29 5.86 0.94
N ASN A 195 -3.74 6.62 1.91
CA ASN A 195 -3.05 6.09 3.08
C ASN A 195 -3.07 7.10 4.25
N ASP A 196 -2.57 6.68 5.42
CA ASP A 196 -2.56 7.50 6.63
C ASP A 196 -1.59 8.69 6.53
N MET A 197 -0.52 8.58 5.76
CA MET A 197 0.42 9.70 5.55
C MET A 197 -0.28 10.85 4.82
N ILE A 198 -1.12 10.55 3.82
CA ILE A 198 -1.94 11.55 3.13
C ILE A 198 -2.89 12.23 4.12
N ALA A 199 -3.60 11.45 4.94
CA ALA A 199 -4.52 11.97 5.96
C ALA A 199 -3.79 12.89 6.96
N LYS A 200 -2.61 12.49 7.39
CA LYS A 200 -1.76 13.27 8.29
C LYS A 200 -1.33 14.60 7.65
N ARG A 201 -0.82 14.57 6.42
CA ARG A 201 -0.41 15.78 5.69
C ARG A 201 -1.57 16.74 5.46
N LEU A 202 -2.73 16.21 5.08
CA LEU A 202 -3.94 17.05 4.97
C LEU A 202 -4.32 17.69 6.30
N THR A 203 -4.28 16.93 7.40
CA THR A 203 -4.58 17.48 8.74
C THR A 203 -3.63 18.61 9.10
N GLU A 204 -2.33 18.48 8.80
CA GLU A 204 -1.33 19.53 9.03
C GLU A 204 -1.64 20.79 8.22
N SER A 205 -1.98 20.65 6.93
CA SER A 205 -2.31 21.77 6.04
C SER A 205 -3.65 22.42 6.39
N PHE A 206 -4.67 21.66 6.71
CA PHE A 206 -5.96 22.16 7.20
C PHE A 206 -5.80 23.01 8.47
N ARG A 207 -4.98 22.53 9.42
CA ARG A 207 -4.72 23.28 10.66
C ARG A 207 -4.10 24.66 10.42
N LYS A 208 -3.25 24.81 9.40
CA LYS A 208 -2.62 26.11 9.05
C LYS A 208 -3.65 27.17 8.65
N ILE A 209 -4.77 26.76 8.09
CA ILE A 209 -5.86 27.64 7.65
C ILE A 209 -7.08 27.63 8.59
N GLY A 210 -6.95 27.03 9.77
CA GLY A 210 -8.00 27.00 10.78
C GLY A 210 -9.12 26.00 10.55
N VAL A 211 -8.97 25.08 9.60
CA VAL A 211 -9.93 23.99 9.33
C VAL A 211 -9.67 22.83 10.29
N ARG A 212 -10.73 22.34 10.91
CA ARG A 212 -10.66 21.32 11.95
C ARG A 212 -11.04 19.94 11.38
N VAL A 213 -10.30 18.91 11.80
CA VAL A 213 -10.60 17.51 11.52
C VAL A 213 -11.06 16.86 12.83
N PRO A 214 -12.24 16.23 12.90
CA PRO A 214 -13.19 15.98 11.81
C PRO A 214 -14.29 17.03 11.68
N GLU A 215 -14.32 18.08 12.52
CA GLU A 215 -15.47 18.96 12.68
C GLU A 215 -15.87 19.67 11.37
N ASP A 216 -14.89 20.15 10.60
CA ASP A 216 -15.12 20.84 9.34
C ASP A 216 -14.93 19.86 8.14
N VAL A 217 -13.88 19.04 8.17
CA VAL A 217 -13.61 17.99 7.16
C VAL A 217 -13.24 16.68 7.84
N ALA A 218 -13.97 15.61 7.57
CA ALA A 218 -13.64 14.27 8.05
C ALA A 218 -12.58 13.61 7.16
N LEU A 219 -11.70 12.78 7.75
CA LEU A 219 -10.66 12.06 7.02
C LEU A 219 -10.67 10.57 7.35
N THR A 220 -10.38 9.75 6.35
CA THR A 220 -10.00 8.34 6.54
C THR A 220 -8.67 8.06 5.88
N GLY A 221 -7.94 7.05 6.34
CA GLY A 221 -6.66 6.63 5.80
C GLY A 221 -6.62 5.14 5.47
N PHE A 222 -5.42 4.60 5.38
CA PHE A 222 -5.12 3.19 5.15
C PHE A 222 -3.71 2.90 5.70
N ASP A 223 -3.43 1.68 6.12
CA ASP A 223 -2.21 1.09 6.68
C ASP A 223 -2.18 1.01 8.22
N ASP A 224 -2.88 1.89 8.94
CA ASP A 224 -2.84 2.03 10.40
C ASP A 224 -1.45 2.36 10.96
N ASP A 225 -0.83 3.40 10.40
CA ASP A 225 0.50 3.86 10.84
C ASP A 225 0.54 4.29 12.31
N GLU A 226 -0.62 4.54 12.91
CA GLU A 226 -0.80 4.93 14.32
C GLU A 226 -1.10 3.77 15.26
N ASP A 227 -1.08 2.52 14.83
CA ASP A 227 -1.49 1.34 15.62
C ASP A 227 -0.77 1.19 16.98
N ARG A 228 0.43 1.77 17.09
CA ARG A 228 1.26 1.77 18.31
C ARG A 228 1.23 3.07 19.10
N MET A 229 0.48 4.06 18.63
CA MET A 229 0.33 5.31 19.34
C MET A 229 -0.61 5.13 20.55
N LEU A 230 -0.36 5.87 21.63
CA LEU A 230 -1.21 5.83 22.80
C LEU A 230 -2.63 6.35 22.52
N TYR A 231 -2.75 7.31 21.58
CA TYR A 231 -4.01 7.92 21.17
C TYR A 231 -4.07 8.00 19.65
N PRO A 232 -4.32 6.89 18.94
CA PRO A 232 -4.45 6.90 17.49
C PRO A 232 -5.71 7.68 17.08
N PHE A 233 -5.60 8.44 16.00
CA PHE A 233 -6.61 9.42 15.61
C PHE A 233 -7.34 9.07 14.32
N PHE A 234 -6.65 8.50 13.33
CA PHE A 234 -7.23 8.27 12.02
C PHE A 234 -8.11 7.01 11.98
N SER A 235 -9.32 7.16 11.42
CA SER A 235 -10.09 6.03 10.90
C SER A 235 -9.37 5.48 9.68
N THR A 236 -9.10 4.19 9.67
CA THR A 236 -8.17 3.59 8.72
C THR A 236 -8.47 2.13 8.48
N VAL A 237 -7.65 1.49 7.66
CA VAL A 237 -7.60 0.03 7.52
C VAL A 237 -6.33 -0.46 8.18
N HIS A 238 -6.46 -1.26 9.24
CA HIS A 238 -5.33 -1.90 9.88
C HIS A 238 -4.79 -3.02 8.99
N VAL A 239 -3.50 -2.98 8.71
CA VAL A 239 -2.75 -3.97 7.94
C VAL A 239 -1.72 -4.64 8.83
N ASP A 240 -1.84 -5.95 9.06
CA ASP A 240 -0.77 -6.72 9.72
C ASP A 240 0.41 -6.90 8.74
N THR A 241 1.29 -5.92 8.72
CA THR A 241 2.46 -5.88 7.82
C THR A 241 3.46 -6.98 8.11
N LYS A 242 3.59 -7.43 9.36
CA LYS A 242 4.40 -8.60 9.69
C LYS A 242 3.82 -9.87 9.10
N TRP A 243 2.49 -10.02 9.16
CA TRP A 243 1.81 -11.15 8.55
C TRP A 243 1.99 -11.19 7.04
N LEU A 244 1.95 -10.03 6.36
CA LEU A 244 2.27 -9.97 4.92
C LEU A 244 3.64 -10.56 4.62
N GLY A 245 4.65 -10.17 5.39
CA GLY A 245 6.01 -10.72 5.24
C GLY A 245 6.06 -12.23 5.49
N ARG A 246 5.41 -12.72 6.55
CA ARG A 246 5.30 -14.17 6.84
C ARG A 246 4.57 -14.90 5.71
N ARG A 247 3.49 -14.32 5.18
CA ARG A 247 2.71 -14.94 4.10
C ARG A 247 3.54 -15.09 2.82
N MET A 248 4.44 -14.17 2.53
CA MET A 248 5.38 -14.31 1.40
C MET A 248 6.31 -15.53 1.59
N VAL A 249 6.80 -15.76 2.79
CA VAL A 249 7.62 -16.95 3.10
C VAL A 249 6.81 -18.22 2.98
N HIS A 250 5.58 -18.27 3.50
CA HIS A 250 4.68 -19.41 3.35
C HIS A 250 4.40 -19.73 1.88
N GLU A 251 4.22 -18.69 1.05
CA GLU A 251 4.01 -18.87 -0.39
C GLU A 251 5.24 -19.46 -1.08
N PHE A 252 6.42 -18.97 -0.73
CA PHE A 252 7.68 -19.52 -1.23
C PHE A 252 7.82 -21.01 -0.88
N LEU A 253 7.62 -21.37 0.39
CA LEU A 253 7.74 -22.75 0.85
C LEU A 253 6.69 -23.66 0.17
N TRP A 254 5.46 -23.19 0.04
CA TRP A 254 4.42 -23.91 -0.69
C TRP A 254 4.80 -24.12 -2.16
N ARG A 255 5.38 -23.10 -2.80
CA ARG A 255 5.87 -23.16 -4.18
C ARG A 255 7.02 -24.16 -4.36
N GLU A 256 7.87 -24.34 -3.34
CA GLU A 256 8.92 -25.37 -3.35
C GLU A 256 8.35 -26.80 -3.42
N GLU A 257 7.22 -27.02 -2.80
CA GLU A 257 6.51 -28.31 -2.82
C GLU A 257 5.65 -28.47 -4.08
N HIS A 258 5.26 -27.36 -4.72
CA HIS A 258 4.35 -27.33 -5.88
C HIS A 258 4.91 -26.50 -7.04
N PRO A 259 6.09 -26.85 -7.59
CA PRO A 259 6.79 -26.01 -8.57
C PRO A 259 6.01 -25.81 -9.88
N GLU A 260 5.14 -26.75 -10.26
CA GLU A 260 4.35 -26.71 -11.50
C GLU A 260 2.99 -26.02 -11.33
N ALA A 261 2.63 -25.61 -10.11
CA ALA A 261 1.36 -24.93 -9.89
C ALA A 261 1.32 -23.56 -10.60
N PRO A 262 0.15 -23.10 -11.06
CA PRO A 262 0.00 -21.75 -11.62
C PRO A 262 0.46 -20.68 -10.64
N LYS A 263 0.90 -19.51 -11.14
CA LYS A 263 1.19 -18.35 -10.29
C LYS A 263 -0.06 -17.90 -9.57
N GLU A 264 0.09 -17.55 -8.32
CA GLU A 264 -1.01 -17.16 -7.44
C GLU A 264 -1.03 -15.66 -7.14
N ARG A 265 -2.25 -15.14 -6.93
CA ARG A 265 -2.50 -13.80 -6.40
C ARG A 265 -3.26 -13.95 -5.10
N ILE A 266 -2.62 -13.60 -3.99
CA ILE A 266 -3.12 -13.79 -2.64
C ILE A 266 -3.55 -12.45 -2.10
N LEU A 267 -4.83 -12.32 -1.76
CA LEU A 267 -5.37 -11.16 -1.07
C LEU A 267 -5.43 -11.43 0.44
N VAL A 268 -4.82 -10.54 1.21
CA VAL A 268 -4.88 -10.53 2.67
C VAL A 268 -5.85 -9.44 3.09
N SER A 269 -6.83 -9.78 3.91
CA SER A 269 -7.82 -8.81 4.40
C SER A 269 -7.20 -7.85 5.40
N GLY A 270 -7.51 -6.55 5.26
CA GLY A 270 -7.30 -5.56 6.29
C GLY A 270 -8.53 -5.42 7.19
N GLU A 271 -8.34 -4.88 8.38
CA GLU A 271 -9.42 -4.62 9.35
C GLU A 271 -9.78 -3.13 9.36
N VAL A 272 -11.07 -2.82 9.18
CA VAL A 272 -11.56 -1.44 9.28
C VAL A 272 -11.57 -0.99 10.75
N VAL A 273 -10.89 0.10 11.04
CA VAL A 273 -10.81 0.71 12.37
C VAL A 273 -11.37 2.13 12.30
N VAL A 274 -12.51 2.34 12.95
CA VAL A 274 -13.15 3.66 13.03
C VAL A 274 -12.63 4.40 14.25
N ARG A 275 -12.14 5.63 14.03
CA ARG A 275 -11.59 6.52 15.07
C ARG A 275 -12.14 7.93 14.89
N ARG A 276 -11.60 8.87 15.67
CA ARG A 276 -12.13 10.24 15.75
C ARG A 276 -12.10 11.02 14.42
N SER A 277 -11.12 10.80 13.56
CA SER A 277 -10.93 11.60 12.34
C SER A 277 -12.09 11.56 11.35
N SER A 278 -12.95 10.55 11.44
CA SER A 278 -14.12 10.40 10.57
C SER A 278 -15.46 10.56 11.31
N CYS A 279 -15.45 10.83 12.61
CA CYS A 279 -16.67 10.91 13.43
C CYS A 279 -17.01 12.38 13.70
N LYS A 280 -17.85 13.00 12.87
CA LYS A 280 -18.41 14.33 13.17
C LYS A 280 -19.27 14.25 14.42
N ARG A 281 -19.08 15.16 15.37
CA ARG A 281 -20.00 15.29 16.49
C ARG A 281 -21.36 15.71 15.95
N GLN A 282 -22.40 14.92 16.23
CA GLN A 282 -23.76 15.41 16.09
C GLN A 282 -23.90 16.58 17.07
N GLY A 283 -24.13 17.77 16.53
CA GLY A 283 -24.35 18.99 17.30
C GLY A 283 -25.68 18.95 18.06
#